data_34f1ba5e50da9389fdbea21c46fdfc91
#
_entry.id   34f1ba5e50da9389fdbea21c46fdfc91
#
_cell.length_a   1.000
_cell.length_b   1.000
_cell.length_c   1.000
_cell.angle_alpha   90.00
_cell.angle_beta   90.00
_cell.angle_gamma   90.00
#
_symmetry.space_group_name_H-M   'P 1'
#
loop_
_entity.id
_entity.type
_entity.pdbx_description
1 polymer ?
#
loop_
_entity_poly.entity_id
_entity_poly.type
_entity_poly.pdbx_seq_one_letter_code
_entity_poly.pdbx_strand_id
1 'polypeptide(L)'
;MATTASVSHATAPAAPSVIFALQMTSVTPLSASTSSQHVENQQQAAAEGVLAGAADSGALERAVLFWNETGERFHNATEGRYYTRGPPDNDFGDALDRVFGTRGIAYNVYVTYQAGDGSATRRQRMVYVGEPSDNAVRASRTVVVSNEAVLRDSDGNRTGTRVAETSDFYAPDVASGSVYNSLRVEVVAWRI
;
A
#
# COMPACT_ATOMS: atom_id res chain seq x y z
N MET A 1 66.07 76.55 -34.16
CA MET A 1 66.10 75.12 -34.48
C MET A 1 65.73 74.36 -33.22
N ALA A 2 64.54 73.88 -33.18
CA ALA A 2 63.96 73.16 -32.03
C ALA A 2 63.78 71.69 -32.37
N THR A 3 64.42 70.84 -31.61
CA THR A 3 64.34 69.42 -31.76
C THR A 3 63.28 68.83 -30.80
N THR A 4 62.22 68.39 -31.31
CA THR A 4 61.15 67.70 -30.56
C THR A 4 61.54 66.29 -30.24
N ALA A 5 61.63 65.91 -28.98
CA ALA A 5 61.81 64.59 -28.51
C ALA A 5 60.44 63.86 -28.39
N SER A 6 60.28 62.81 -29.08
CA SER A 6 59.09 61.88 -29.03
C SER A 6 59.21 61.00 -27.83
N VAL A 7 58.22 61.04 -26.91
CA VAL A 7 58.13 60.07 -25.78
C VAL A 7 57.27 58.93 -26.20
N SER A 8 57.87 57.74 -26.25
CA SER A 8 57.21 56.49 -26.55
C SER A 8 56.56 55.93 -25.25
N HIS A 9 55.26 55.81 -25.23
CA HIS A 9 54.51 55.14 -24.15
C HIS A 9 54.55 53.64 -24.38
N ALA A 10 55.19 52.97 -23.46
CA ALA A 10 55.16 51.51 -23.43
C ALA A 10 53.81 51.06 -22.74
N THR A 11 53.00 50.38 -23.49
CA THR A 11 51.78 49.73 -22.98
C THR A 11 52.13 48.42 -22.31
N ALA A 12 51.87 48.31 -21.02
CA ALA A 12 52.05 47.08 -20.27
C ALA A 12 50.99 46.06 -20.68
N PRO A 13 51.30 44.75 -20.81
CA PRO A 13 50.31 43.75 -21.13
C PRO A 13 49.41 43.44 -19.93
N ALA A 14 48.11 43.47 -20.15
CA ALA A 14 47.12 43.06 -19.18
C ALA A 14 47.24 41.57 -18.89
N ALA A 15 47.39 41.22 -17.63
CA ALA A 15 47.37 39.82 -17.18
C ALA A 15 46.00 39.19 -17.40
N PRO A 16 45.88 37.96 -17.92
CA PRO A 16 44.59 37.28 -18.05
C PRO A 16 44.08 36.91 -16.66
N SER A 17 42.97 37.49 -16.28
CA SER A 17 42.20 37.08 -15.10
C SER A 17 41.60 35.70 -15.38
N VAL A 18 42.20 34.68 -14.79
CA VAL A 18 41.65 33.29 -14.80
C VAL A 18 40.47 33.30 -13.83
N ILE A 19 39.25 33.44 -14.37
CA ILE A 19 38.03 33.18 -13.60
C ILE A 19 37.93 31.66 -13.43
N PHE A 20 38.26 31.19 -12.25
CA PHE A 20 37.87 29.85 -11.82
C PHE A 20 36.35 29.87 -11.61
N ALA A 21 35.61 29.49 -12.64
CA ALA A 21 34.22 29.09 -12.46
C ALA A 21 34.25 27.78 -11.62
N LEU A 22 33.98 27.92 -10.32
CA LEU A 22 33.59 26.81 -9.48
C LEU A 22 32.29 26.26 -10.07
N GLN A 23 32.41 25.26 -10.93
CA GLN A 23 31.29 24.39 -11.24
C GLN A 23 31.04 23.60 -9.95
N MET A 24 30.13 24.13 -9.13
CA MET A 24 29.42 23.29 -8.17
C MET A 24 28.64 22.30 -8.99
N THR A 25 29.27 21.17 -9.29
CA THR A 25 28.52 19.95 -9.60
C THR A 25 27.64 19.72 -8.39
N SER A 26 26.39 20.06 -8.52
CA SER A 26 25.37 19.61 -7.59
C SER A 26 25.45 18.08 -7.65
N VAL A 27 26.12 17.50 -6.67
CA VAL A 27 26.02 16.06 -6.37
C VAL A 27 24.62 15.88 -5.86
N THR A 28 23.68 15.95 -6.78
CA THR A 28 22.30 15.68 -6.53
C THR A 28 22.17 14.20 -6.17
N PRO A 29 21.31 13.89 -5.27
CA PRO A 29 21.25 12.70 -4.46
C PRO A 29 20.76 11.50 -5.25
N LEU A 30 21.53 10.98 -6.19
CA LEU A 30 21.27 9.65 -6.73
C LEU A 30 21.25 8.59 -5.62
N SER A 31 22.07 8.77 -4.59
CA SER A 31 22.11 7.86 -3.44
C SER A 31 20.86 7.93 -2.58
N ALA A 32 20.24 9.11 -2.39
CA ALA A 32 18.98 9.23 -1.66
C ALA A 32 17.81 8.60 -2.45
N SER A 33 17.75 8.82 -3.75
CA SER A 33 16.75 8.21 -4.64
C SER A 33 16.87 6.68 -4.68
N THR A 34 18.10 6.16 -4.77
CA THR A 34 18.36 4.70 -4.77
C THR A 34 18.00 4.06 -3.43
N SER A 35 18.28 4.74 -2.31
CA SER A 35 17.91 4.24 -0.98
C SER A 35 16.39 4.21 -0.78
N SER A 36 15.67 5.22 -1.24
CA SER A 36 14.21 5.27 -1.18
C SER A 36 13.58 4.14 -2.00
N GLN A 37 14.03 3.97 -3.24
CA GLN A 37 13.57 2.88 -4.12
C GLN A 37 13.85 1.50 -3.52
N HIS A 38 15.00 1.31 -2.86
CA HIS A 38 15.32 0.05 -2.20
C HIS A 38 14.35 -0.25 -1.06
N VAL A 39 14.02 0.75 -0.25
CA VAL A 39 13.04 0.62 0.84
C VAL A 39 11.64 0.33 0.31
N GLU A 40 11.20 1.04 -0.72
CA GLU A 40 9.91 0.80 -1.38
C GLU A 40 9.82 -0.63 -1.93
N ASN A 41 10.87 -1.10 -2.61
CA ASN A 41 10.93 -2.48 -3.12
C ASN A 41 10.86 -3.51 -2.00
N GLN A 42 11.50 -3.26 -0.85
CA GLN A 42 11.41 -4.14 0.32
C GLN A 42 10.01 -4.16 0.91
N GLN A 43 9.35 -3.01 1.00
CA GLN A 43 7.97 -2.92 1.49
C GLN A 43 6.99 -3.60 0.54
N GLN A 44 7.17 -3.40 -0.77
CA GLN A 44 6.41 -4.07 -1.81
C GLN A 44 6.53 -5.61 -1.69
N ALA A 45 7.75 -6.12 -1.64
CA ALA A 45 8.01 -7.55 -1.50
C ALA A 45 7.44 -8.12 -0.18
N ALA A 46 7.49 -7.34 0.90
CA ALA A 46 6.91 -7.73 2.18
C ALA A 46 5.38 -7.83 2.10
N ALA A 47 4.71 -6.86 1.47
CA ALA A 47 3.26 -6.88 1.29
C ALA A 47 2.82 -8.04 0.38
N GLU A 48 3.56 -8.31 -0.70
CA GLU A 48 3.33 -9.46 -1.58
C GLU A 48 3.52 -10.78 -0.83
N GLY A 49 4.56 -10.90 -0.01
CA GLY A 49 4.85 -12.08 0.79
C GLY A 49 3.76 -12.38 1.81
N VAL A 50 3.26 -11.36 2.51
CA VAL A 50 2.13 -11.52 3.45
C VAL A 50 0.89 -12.02 2.73
N LEU A 51 0.53 -11.40 1.60
CA LEU A 51 -0.66 -11.80 0.85
C LEU A 51 -0.53 -13.21 0.26
N ALA A 52 0.65 -13.56 -0.25
CA ALA A 52 0.90 -14.90 -0.77
C ALA A 52 0.79 -15.96 0.33
N GLY A 53 1.50 -15.77 1.45
CA GLY A 53 1.45 -16.73 2.57
C GLY A 53 0.06 -16.85 3.18
N ALA A 54 -0.69 -15.75 3.28
CA ALA A 54 -2.07 -15.77 3.77
C ALA A 54 -3.02 -16.48 2.78
N ALA A 55 -2.79 -16.34 1.47
CA ALA A 55 -3.57 -17.05 0.47
C ALA A 55 -3.28 -18.57 0.51
N ASP A 56 -2.00 -18.94 0.55
CA ASP A 56 -1.57 -20.35 0.55
C ASP A 56 -2.04 -21.13 1.80
N SER A 57 -2.12 -20.43 2.97
CA SER A 57 -2.64 -20.99 4.21
C SER A 57 -4.18 -20.91 4.35
N GLY A 58 -4.87 -20.28 3.41
CA GLY A 58 -6.30 -19.99 3.49
C GLY A 58 -6.65 -18.90 4.52
N ALA A 59 -5.67 -18.28 5.17
CA ALA A 59 -5.90 -17.19 6.13
C ALA A 59 -6.56 -15.98 5.49
N LEU A 60 -6.23 -15.71 4.22
CA LEU A 60 -6.79 -14.59 3.48
C LEU A 60 -8.30 -14.78 3.22
N GLU A 61 -8.73 -15.99 2.87
CA GLU A 61 -10.15 -16.33 2.73
C GLU A 61 -10.87 -16.23 4.07
N ARG A 62 -10.28 -16.76 5.14
CA ARG A 62 -10.87 -16.63 6.48
C ARG A 62 -11.01 -15.17 6.92
N ALA A 63 -10.05 -14.32 6.56
CA ALA A 63 -10.09 -12.89 6.90
C ALA A 63 -11.20 -12.13 6.16
N VAL A 64 -11.45 -12.40 4.89
CA VAL A 64 -12.55 -11.75 4.15
C VAL A 64 -13.90 -12.25 4.61
N LEU A 65 -13.99 -13.47 5.16
CA LEU A 65 -15.21 -14.05 5.75
C LEU A 65 -15.39 -13.74 7.24
N PHE A 66 -14.47 -13.00 7.85
CA PHE A 66 -14.50 -12.59 9.27
C PHE A 66 -15.46 -11.42 9.50
N TRP A 67 -16.70 -11.63 9.13
CA TRP A 67 -17.73 -10.61 9.05
C TRP A 67 -18.91 -10.89 9.96
N ASN A 68 -19.26 -9.90 10.78
CA ASN A 68 -20.46 -9.91 11.60
C ASN A 68 -21.64 -9.36 10.79
N GLU A 69 -22.52 -10.23 10.35
CA GLU A 69 -23.71 -9.90 9.55
C GLU A 69 -24.68 -8.99 10.33
N THR A 70 -24.92 -9.28 11.62
CA THR A 70 -25.83 -8.48 12.46
C THR A 70 -25.33 -7.06 12.67
N GLY A 71 -24.03 -6.87 12.79
CA GLY A 71 -23.39 -5.57 12.97
C GLY A 71 -22.94 -4.90 11.68
N GLU A 72 -23.07 -5.57 10.54
CA GLU A 72 -22.57 -5.16 9.22
C GLU A 72 -21.11 -4.64 9.25
N ARG A 73 -20.22 -5.36 9.91
CA ARG A 73 -18.82 -4.97 10.10
C ARG A 73 -17.91 -6.18 10.27
N PHE A 74 -16.62 -5.98 10.12
CA PHE A 74 -15.64 -6.99 10.54
C PHE A 74 -15.74 -7.20 12.05
N HIS A 75 -15.60 -8.47 12.50
CA HIS A 75 -15.64 -8.77 13.94
C HIS A 75 -14.60 -7.96 14.69
N ASN A 76 -14.92 -7.47 15.88
CA ASN A 76 -14.05 -6.67 16.73
C ASN A 76 -13.58 -5.35 16.11
N ALA A 77 -14.14 -4.90 14.98
CA ALA A 77 -13.85 -3.58 14.42
C ALA A 77 -14.26 -2.48 15.41
N THR A 78 -13.33 -1.57 15.70
CA THR A 78 -13.48 -0.56 16.76
C THR A 78 -14.34 0.63 16.34
N GLU A 79 -14.33 0.97 15.04
CA GLU A 79 -15.11 2.09 14.49
C GLU A 79 -15.74 1.72 13.14
N GLY A 80 -17.02 1.96 12.99
CA GLY A 80 -17.74 1.66 11.76
C GLY A 80 -17.61 0.20 11.36
N ARG A 81 -17.19 -0.04 10.10
CA ARG A 81 -17.17 -1.38 9.50
C ARG A 81 -15.75 -1.98 9.41
N TYR A 82 -14.71 -1.27 9.89
CA TYR A 82 -13.30 -1.60 9.68
C TYR A 82 -12.44 -1.29 10.91
N TYR A 83 -11.20 -1.79 10.90
CA TYR A 83 -10.23 -1.53 11.96
C TYR A 83 -9.50 -0.21 11.73
N THR A 84 -9.40 0.60 12.78
CA THR A 84 -8.67 1.89 12.77
C THR A 84 -7.37 1.83 13.58
N ARG A 85 -7.21 0.77 14.40
CA ARG A 85 -6.05 0.56 15.25
C ARG A 85 -5.62 -0.90 15.16
N GLY A 86 -4.61 -1.14 14.35
CA GLY A 86 -4.06 -2.48 14.17
C GLY A 86 -4.86 -3.36 13.19
N PRO A 87 -4.41 -4.59 12.99
CA PRO A 87 -5.00 -5.58 12.10
C PRO A 87 -6.25 -6.25 12.71
N PRO A 88 -6.99 -7.03 11.91
CA PRO A 88 -8.00 -7.94 12.44
C PRO A 88 -7.38 -8.99 13.36
N ASP A 89 -8.17 -9.42 14.36
CA ASP A 89 -7.77 -10.45 15.32
C ASP A 89 -7.96 -11.86 14.71
N ASN A 90 -7.08 -12.19 13.78
CA ASN A 90 -7.05 -13.47 13.07
C ASN A 90 -5.67 -13.73 12.44
N ASP A 91 -5.44 -14.92 11.88
CA ASP A 91 -4.15 -15.34 11.29
C ASP A 91 -3.60 -14.36 10.24
N PHE A 92 -4.46 -13.72 9.46
CA PHE A 92 -4.03 -12.72 8.47
C PHE A 92 -3.57 -11.43 9.17
N GLY A 93 -4.29 -11.01 10.20
CA GLY A 93 -3.90 -9.88 11.04
C GLY A 93 -2.57 -10.11 11.75
N ASP A 94 -2.34 -11.30 12.29
CA ASP A 94 -1.07 -11.69 12.90
C ASP A 94 0.08 -11.63 11.88
N ALA A 95 -0.17 -12.03 10.63
CA ALA A 95 0.83 -11.95 9.57
C ALA A 95 1.16 -10.49 9.23
N LEU A 96 0.16 -9.61 9.17
CA LEU A 96 0.36 -8.17 8.96
C LEU A 96 1.14 -7.53 10.12
N ASP A 97 0.79 -7.83 11.37
CA ASP A 97 1.46 -7.27 12.55
C ASP A 97 2.92 -7.71 12.64
N ARG A 98 3.19 -8.98 12.37
CA ARG A 98 4.57 -9.52 12.36
C ARG A 98 5.46 -8.83 11.34
N VAL A 99 4.90 -8.43 10.20
CA VAL A 99 5.68 -7.85 9.09
C VAL A 99 5.78 -6.32 9.21
N PHE A 100 4.70 -5.65 9.61
CA PHE A 100 4.61 -4.19 9.60
C PHE A 100 4.60 -3.56 10.99
N GLY A 101 4.01 -4.22 11.99
CA GLY A 101 3.71 -3.65 13.30
C GLY A 101 4.92 -3.12 14.08
N THR A 102 6.09 -3.74 13.95
CA THR A 102 7.30 -3.35 14.69
C THR A 102 8.25 -2.45 13.90
N ARG A 103 7.93 -2.09 12.65
CA ARG A 103 8.86 -1.44 11.71
C ARG A 103 8.56 0.03 11.40
N GLY A 104 7.60 0.65 12.09
CA GLY A 104 7.16 2.01 11.77
C GLY A 104 6.55 2.10 10.38
N ILE A 105 5.86 1.04 9.95
CA ILE A 105 5.16 0.98 8.66
C ILE A 105 3.67 0.97 8.96
N ALA A 106 2.98 2.00 8.48
CA ALA A 106 1.53 2.03 8.47
C ALA A 106 1.00 1.28 7.25
N TYR A 107 -0.20 0.73 7.36
CA TYR A 107 -0.85 0.07 6.23
C TYR A 107 -2.37 0.18 6.29
N ASN A 108 -2.96 0.18 5.11
CA ASN A 108 -4.40 0.00 4.92
C ASN A 108 -4.65 -1.32 4.20
N VAL A 109 -5.77 -1.95 4.50
CA VAL A 109 -6.24 -3.13 3.79
C VAL A 109 -7.62 -2.87 3.23
N TYR A 110 -7.79 -3.15 1.96
CA TYR A 110 -9.03 -2.97 1.24
C TYR A 110 -9.46 -4.27 0.57
N VAL A 111 -10.75 -4.49 0.52
CA VAL A 111 -11.36 -5.56 -0.24
C VAL A 111 -12.20 -4.96 -1.34
N THR A 112 -11.82 -5.17 -2.59
CA THR A 112 -12.57 -4.74 -3.77
C THR A 112 -13.32 -5.93 -4.33
N TYR A 113 -14.60 -5.74 -4.63
CA TYR A 113 -15.51 -6.78 -5.10
C TYR A 113 -16.43 -6.26 -6.21
N GLN A 114 -17.03 -7.17 -6.96
CA GLN A 114 -18.02 -6.82 -7.97
C GLN A 114 -19.34 -6.45 -7.31
N ALA A 115 -19.99 -5.40 -7.80
CA ALA A 115 -21.34 -5.02 -7.37
C ALA A 115 -22.39 -5.95 -7.97
N GLY A 116 -23.62 -5.92 -7.43
CA GLY A 116 -24.67 -6.91 -7.70
C GLY A 116 -25.09 -7.13 -9.16
N ASP A 117 -24.75 -6.21 -10.06
CA ASP A 117 -24.98 -6.35 -11.51
C ASP A 117 -23.70 -6.76 -12.28
N GLY A 118 -22.57 -6.93 -11.58
CA GLY A 118 -21.28 -7.24 -12.17
C GLY A 118 -20.64 -6.12 -12.99
N SER A 119 -21.33 -5.00 -13.20
CA SER A 119 -20.88 -3.89 -14.06
C SER A 119 -19.94 -2.92 -13.37
N ALA A 120 -19.96 -2.87 -12.04
CA ALA A 120 -19.16 -1.96 -11.22
C ALA A 120 -18.41 -2.72 -10.11
N THR A 121 -17.36 -2.11 -9.60
CA THR A 121 -16.66 -2.59 -8.41
C THR A 121 -16.94 -1.68 -7.22
N ARG A 122 -17.01 -2.26 -6.04
CA ARG A 122 -17.08 -1.54 -4.76
C ARG A 122 -15.89 -1.92 -3.90
N ARG A 123 -15.59 -1.06 -2.92
CA ARG A 123 -14.45 -1.22 -2.03
C ARG A 123 -14.91 -1.16 -0.59
N GLN A 124 -14.64 -2.22 0.16
CA GLN A 124 -14.78 -2.30 1.61
C GLN A 124 -13.41 -2.08 2.25
N ARG A 125 -13.33 -1.17 3.20
CA ARG A 125 -12.16 -1.07 4.08
C ARG A 125 -12.17 -2.25 5.06
N MET A 126 -11.06 -2.95 5.18
CA MET A 126 -10.83 -3.90 6.25
C MET A 126 -10.01 -3.24 7.35
N VAL A 127 -8.88 -2.61 6.98
CA VAL A 127 -8.05 -1.81 7.88
C VAL A 127 -7.86 -0.43 7.25
N TYR A 128 -8.00 0.61 8.06
CA TYR A 128 -7.72 1.97 7.62
C TYR A 128 -7.16 2.80 8.77
N VAL A 129 -5.85 3.00 8.78
CA VAL A 129 -5.16 3.75 9.83
C VAL A 129 -4.91 5.22 9.46
N GLY A 130 -5.08 5.59 8.19
CA GLY A 130 -4.90 6.96 7.72
C GLY A 130 -4.66 7.06 6.21
N GLU A 131 -4.39 8.27 5.75
CA GLU A 131 -4.05 8.52 4.34
C GLU A 131 -2.63 8.03 4.04
N PRO A 132 -2.45 7.24 2.96
CA PRO A 132 -1.14 6.80 2.52
C PRO A 132 -0.26 7.97 2.08
N SER A 133 1.05 7.89 2.34
CA SER A 133 2.01 8.83 1.77
C SER A 133 2.19 8.63 0.26
N ASP A 134 2.81 9.61 -0.41
CA ASP A 134 3.07 9.55 -1.86
C ASP A 134 3.96 8.35 -2.25
N ASN A 135 4.78 7.86 -1.33
CA ASN A 135 5.66 6.70 -1.53
C ASN A 135 5.04 5.38 -1.04
N ALA A 136 3.73 5.32 -0.89
CA ALA A 136 3.05 4.11 -0.48
C ALA A 136 3.12 3.03 -1.57
N VAL A 137 3.51 1.83 -1.18
CA VAL A 137 3.52 0.66 -2.04
C VAL A 137 2.19 -0.10 -1.96
N ARG A 138 1.88 -0.88 -3.00
CA ARG A 138 0.62 -1.62 -3.10
C ARG A 138 0.87 -3.05 -3.56
N ALA A 139 0.27 -3.99 -2.84
CA ALA A 139 0.22 -5.38 -3.28
C ALA A 139 -1.22 -5.87 -3.24
N SER A 140 -1.57 -6.82 -4.06
CA SER A 140 -2.92 -7.36 -4.06
C SER A 140 -2.98 -8.85 -4.40
N ARG A 141 -3.99 -9.53 -3.85
CA ARG A 141 -4.31 -10.94 -4.14
C ARG A 141 -5.81 -11.09 -4.31
N THR A 142 -6.22 -11.96 -5.22
CA THR A 142 -7.64 -12.28 -5.40
C THR A 142 -7.98 -13.56 -4.64
N VAL A 143 -9.10 -13.52 -3.93
CA VAL A 143 -9.75 -14.64 -3.27
C VAL A 143 -11.07 -14.89 -3.99
N VAL A 144 -11.28 -16.11 -4.46
CA VAL A 144 -12.56 -16.52 -5.03
C VAL A 144 -13.39 -17.12 -3.91
N VAL A 145 -14.51 -16.48 -3.59
CA VAL A 145 -15.46 -16.95 -2.59
C VAL A 145 -16.53 -17.78 -3.28
N SER A 146 -16.78 -18.99 -2.79
CA SER A 146 -17.83 -19.87 -3.30
C SER A 146 -19.15 -19.64 -2.56
N ASN A 147 -20.27 -20.06 -3.15
CA ASN A 147 -21.59 -20.04 -2.50
C ASN A 147 -21.63 -20.86 -1.20
N GLU A 148 -20.78 -21.87 -1.09
CA GLU A 148 -20.64 -22.73 0.09
C GLU A 148 -19.71 -22.16 1.17
N ALA A 149 -19.09 -20.98 0.91
CA ALA A 149 -18.23 -20.34 1.89
C ALA A 149 -19.06 -19.92 3.10
N VAL A 150 -18.51 -20.20 4.31
CA VAL A 150 -19.18 -19.97 5.57
C VAL A 150 -18.52 -18.80 6.30
N LEU A 151 -19.32 -17.87 6.80
CA LEU A 151 -18.85 -16.75 7.62
C LEU A 151 -18.10 -17.26 8.86
N ARG A 152 -17.21 -16.43 9.37
CA ARG A 152 -16.44 -16.70 10.60
C ARG A 152 -17.02 -15.89 11.76
N ASP A 153 -17.01 -16.47 12.95
CA ASP A 153 -17.35 -15.78 14.19
C ASP A 153 -16.16 -14.94 14.72
N SER A 154 -16.36 -14.31 15.87
CA SER A 154 -15.32 -13.48 16.52
C SER A 154 -14.07 -14.24 16.95
N ASP A 155 -14.15 -15.55 17.07
CA ASP A 155 -13.04 -16.44 17.44
C ASP A 155 -12.39 -17.11 16.22
N GLY A 156 -12.87 -16.75 15.00
CA GLY A 156 -12.38 -17.30 13.72
C GLY A 156 -12.96 -18.66 13.34
N ASN A 157 -13.88 -19.21 14.13
CA ASN A 157 -14.53 -20.50 13.84
C ASN A 157 -15.58 -20.34 12.73
N ARG A 158 -15.95 -21.46 12.10
CA ARG A 158 -17.04 -21.46 11.11
C ARG A 158 -18.38 -21.28 11.84
N THR A 159 -19.17 -20.34 11.36
CA THR A 159 -20.58 -20.20 11.77
C THR A 159 -21.45 -21.22 11.05
N GLY A 160 -22.77 -21.17 11.25
CA GLY A 160 -23.72 -21.94 10.43
C GLY A 160 -24.12 -21.24 9.14
N THR A 161 -23.74 -19.94 8.95
CA THR A 161 -24.25 -19.08 7.88
C THR A 161 -23.35 -19.14 6.65
N ARG A 162 -23.88 -19.56 5.50
CA ARG A 162 -23.18 -19.42 4.21
C ARG A 162 -23.37 -18.02 3.65
N VAL A 163 -22.37 -17.54 2.90
CA VAL A 163 -22.45 -16.21 2.25
C VAL A 163 -23.66 -16.09 1.31
N ALA A 164 -24.07 -17.19 0.67
CA ALA A 164 -25.25 -17.22 -0.20
C ALA A 164 -26.60 -17.22 0.54
N GLU A 165 -26.61 -17.44 1.86
CA GLU A 165 -27.79 -17.50 2.70
C GLU A 165 -28.08 -16.18 3.44
N THR A 166 -27.19 -15.20 3.35
CA THR A 166 -27.32 -13.89 4.00
C THR A 166 -27.25 -12.76 3.00
N SER A 167 -28.08 -11.73 3.20
CA SER A 167 -28.02 -10.45 2.46
C SER A 167 -27.04 -9.45 3.07
N ASP A 168 -26.51 -9.73 4.27
CA ASP A 168 -25.80 -8.76 5.11
C ASP A 168 -24.27 -8.91 5.03
N PHE A 169 -23.78 -9.80 4.13
CA PHE A 169 -22.37 -9.83 3.76
C PHE A 169 -22.06 -8.63 2.84
N TYR A 170 -20.91 -7.99 3.03
CA TYR A 170 -20.58 -6.75 2.34
C TYR A 170 -20.45 -6.90 0.81
N ALA A 171 -20.13 -8.08 0.30
CA ALA A 171 -20.07 -8.37 -1.12
C ALA A 171 -21.34 -9.14 -1.54
N PRO A 172 -22.03 -8.75 -2.61
CA PRO A 172 -23.20 -9.46 -3.10
C PRO A 172 -22.82 -10.70 -3.90
N ASP A 173 -23.76 -11.61 -4.10
CA ASP A 173 -23.66 -12.68 -5.10
C ASP A 173 -23.79 -12.07 -6.50
N VAL A 174 -22.78 -12.24 -7.33
CA VAL A 174 -22.75 -11.67 -8.69
C VAL A 174 -22.39 -12.70 -9.76
N ALA A 175 -22.00 -13.90 -9.35
CA ALA A 175 -21.57 -14.94 -10.26
C ALA A 175 -22.64 -16.02 -10.43
N SER A 176 -22.68 -16.62 -11.60
CA SER A 176 -23.50 -17.81 -11.82
C SER A 176 -22.72 -19.07 -11.42
N GLY A 177 -23.43 -20.09 -10.95
CA GLY A 177 -22.84 -21.37 -10.60
C GLY A 177 -22.37 -21.43 -9.16
N SER A 178 -21.17 -21.96 -8.90
CA SER A 178 -20.63 -22.19 -7.55
C SER A 178 -19.83 -21.04 -6.97
N VAL A 179 -19.53 -20.04 -7.77
CA VAL A 179 -18.78 -18.85 -7.35
C VAL A 179 -19.76 -17.78 -6.85
N TYR A 180 -19.51 -17.22 -5.68
CA TYR A 180 -20.27 -16.13 -5.10
C TYR A 180 -19.74 -14.77 -5.58
N ASN A 181 -18.45 -14.53 -5.37
CA ASN A 181 -17.77 -13.29 -5.81
C ASN A 181 -16.26 -13.50 -5.88
N SER A 182 -15.56 -12.63 -6.63
CA SER A 182 -14.11 -12.52 -6.63
C SER A 182 -13.68 -11.29 -5.84
N LEU A 183 -13.03 -11.51 -4.71
CA LEU A 183 -12.61 -10.47 -3.77
C LEU A 183 -11.13 -10.18 -3.96
N ARG A 184 -10.78 -8.96 -4.38
CA ARG A 184 -9.39 -8.52 -4.45
C ARG A 184 -9.01 -7.85 -3.15
N VAL A 185 -8.15 -8.49 -2.38
CA VAL A 185 -7.54 -7.93 -1.17
C VAL A 185 -6.29 -7.15 -1.56
N GLU A 186 -6.24 -5.87 -1.19
CA GLU A 186 -5.12 -4.96 -1.45
C GLU A 186 -4.55 -4.46 -0.12
N VAL A 187 -3.24 -4.59 0.04
CA VAL A 187 -2.46 -3.96 1.11
C VAL A 187 -1.75 -2.75 0.54
N VAL A 188 -1.94 -1.59 1.16
CA VAL A 188 -1.24 -0.34 0.87
C VAL A 188 -0.39 -0.04 2.08
N ALA A 189 0.94 0.00 1.93
CA ALA A 189 1.90 0.18 3.04
C ALA A 189 2.81 1.38 2.80
N TRP A 190 3.10 2.15 3.88
CA TRP A 190 3.98 3.31 3.83
C TRP A 190 4.70 3.54 5.16
N ARG A 191 5.77 4.29 5.16
CA ARG A 191 6.48 4.70 6.39
C ARG A 191 5.81 5.91 7.04
N ILE A 192 5.78 5.91 8.37
CA ILE A 192 5.36 7.02 9.24
C ILE A 192 6.56 7.69 9.89
#